data_db99b0b9c98b52472a22ee213e4beb86
#
_entry.id   db99b0b9c98b52472a22ee213e4beb86
#
_cell.length_a   1.000
_cell.length_b   1.000
_cell.length_c   1.000
_cell.angle_alpha   90.00
_cell.angle_beta   90.00
_cell.angle_gamma   90.00
#
_symmetry.space_group_name_H-M   'P 1'
#
loop_
_entity.id
_entity.type
_entity.pdbx_description
1 polymer ?
#
loop_
_entity_poly.entity_id
_entity_poly.type
_entity_poly.pdbx_seq_one_letter_code
_entity_poly.pdbx_strand_id
1 'polypeptide(L)'
;MLLYVDGIYLSRKACILICCNEENVLGWYLCRYENSRAWEALMQRIAAPAMVVSDGGHGFRKALKRVWPKAKLQRCTFHAFLQVKRYTTGRPKTIAGIELYMIAKDLLIIKDLGQAANWVTRLINWRIKHKTFLSEMTRDEKGKLRPMHERLLKAERSLARLVRQNTLFTYLDESFLDESLSYGEELPSTNNRIEGGINAQLRTMLRNHRVMSIERRIKVGFWWCYFHTPKPLSASEILKVMPTDKSISKLYKAMNERAKLEGSIPTWGDAIVWHELHTSNSYPIYLWD
;
A
#
# COMPACT_ATOMS: atom_id res chain seq x y z
N MET A 1 -10.43 15.22 -3.88
CA MET A 1 -10.69 13.89 -3.29
C MET A 1 -9.38 13.31 -2.80
N LEU A 2 -9.37 12.82 -1.55
CA LEU A 2 -8.27 12.11 -0.90
C LEU A 2 -8.55 10.61 -0.91
N LEU A 3 -7.53 9.80 -1.23
CA LEU A 3 -7.65 8.32 -1.24
C LEU A 3 -6.57 7.65 -0.41
N TYR A 4 -6.90 6.46 0.06
CA TYR A 4 -5.99 5.53 0.75
C TYR A 4 -5.93 4.23 -0.01
N VAL A 5 -4.74 3.65 -0.10
CA VAL A 5 -4.52 2.37 -0.78
C VAL A 5 -3.71 1.42 0.08
N ASP A 6 -4.10 0.14 0.07
CA ASP A 6 -3.39 -0.91 0.79
C ASP A 6 -3.70 -2.28 0.18
N GLY A 7 -2.84 -3.27 0.43
CA GLY A 7 -2.99 -4.65 -0.01
C GLY A 7 -3.20 -5.62 1.16
N ILE A 8 -4.16 -6.53 1.03
CA ILE A 8 -4.39 -7.59 2.01
C ILE A 8 -4.01 -8.93 1.41
N TYR A 9 -2.95 -9.54 1.94
CA TYR A 9 -2.48 -10.86 1.51
C TYR A 9 -3.30 -11.98 2.11
N LEU A 10 -3.78 -12.88 1.25
CA LEU A 10 -4.52 -14.08 1.61
C LEU A 10 -3.59 -15.29 1.58
N SER A 11 -3.05 -15.66 2.74
CA SER A 11 -2.16 -16.84 2.90
C SER A 11 -0.98 -16.88 1.90
N ARG A 12 -0.45 -15.74 1.46
CA ARG A 12 0.60 -15.60 0.43
C ARG A 12 0.24 -16.20 -0.94
N LYS A 13 -1.02 -16.58 -1.15
CA LYS A 13 -1.51 -17.17 -2.42
C LYS A 13 -2.19 -16.13 -3.30
N ALA A 14 -2.79 -15.13 -2.70
CA ALA A 14 -3.47 -14.03 -3.38
C ALA A 14 -3.35 -12.75 -2.55
N CYS A 15 -3.62 -11.61 -3.17
CA CYS A 15 -3.68 -10.30 -2.54
C CYS A 15 -4.91 -9.55 -3.05
N ILE A 16 -5.67 -8.95 -2.15
CA ILE A 16 -6.74 -8.00 -2.51
C ILE A 16 -6.17 -6.61 -2.33
N LEU A 17 -6.04 -5.87 -3.42
CA LEU A 17 -5.75 -4.44 -3.42
C LEU A 17 -7.03 -3.68 -3.11
N ILE A 18 -6.99 -2.72 -2.22
CA ILE A 18 -8.15 -1.93 -1.80
C ILE A 18 -7.82 -0.45 -1.95
N CYS A 19 -8.75 0.29 -2.53
CA CYS A 19 -8.75 1.74 -2.58
C CYS A 19 -10.00 2.26 -1.87
N CYS A 20 -9.84 3.17 -0.93
CA CYS A 20 -10.95 3.78 -0.21
C CYS A 20 -10.73 5.30 -0.04
N ASN A 21 -11.82 6.02 0.20
CA ASN A 21 -11.80 7.34 0.80
C ASN A 21 -11.88 7.22 2.33
N GLU A 22 -12.30 8.24 3.02
CA GLU A 22 -12.42 8.23 4.48
C GLU A 22 -13.50 7.31 5.03
N GLU A 23 -14.57 7.12 4.28
CA GLU A 23 -15.78 6.41 4.71
C GLU A 23 -15.97 5.07 4.01
N ASN A 24 -15.64 5.01 2.72
CA ASN A 24 -16.08 3.94 1.85
C ASN A 24 -14.97 3.31 1.03
N VAL A 25 -15.13 2.04 0.71
CA VAL A 25 -14.35 1.36 -0.32
C VAL A 25 -14.86 1.81 -1.68
N LEU A 26 -13.96 2.35 -2.51
CA LEU A 26 -14.25 2.80 -3.86
C LEU A 26 -13.95 1.76 -4.92
N GLY A 27 -13.04 0.82 -4.60
CA GLY A 27 -12.71 -0.28 -5.48
C GLY A 27 -11.72 -1.24 -4.86
N TRP A 28 -11.70 -2.46 -5.40
CA TRP A 28 -10.75 -3.49 -5.03
C TRP A 28 -10.38 -4.34 -6.24
N TYR A 29 -9.25 -5.05 -6.10
CA TYR A 29 -8.71 -5.86 -7.18
C TYR A 29 -8.00 -7.09 -6.64
N LEU A 30 -8.27 -8.26 -7.21
CA LEU A 30 -7.60 -9.50 -6.83
C LEU A 30 -6.36 -9.70 -7.68
N CYS A 31 -5.24 -9.99 -7.03
CA CYS A 31 -3.99 -10.34 -7.68
C CYS A 31 -3.22 -11.38 -6.86
N ARG A 32 -2.20 -11.99 -7.42
CA ARG A 32 -1.35 -12.93 -6.68
C ARG A 32 -0.43 -12.20 -5.71
N TYR A 33 0.13 -11.09 -6.15
CA TYR A 33 0.99 -10.20 -5.38
C TYR A 33 0.89 -8.78 -5.92
N GLU A 34 1.19 -7.82 -5.10
CA GLU A 34 1.18 -6.40 -5.48
C GLU A 34 2.21 -6.14 -6.58
N ASN A 35 1.74 -5.79 -7.76
CA ASN A 35 2.56 -5.36 -8.88
C ASN A 35 1.94 -4.13 -9.58
N SER A 36 2.68 -3.51 -10.48
CA SER A 36 2.20 -2.27 -11.12
C SER A 36 1.00 -2.48 -12.01
N ARG A 37 0.89 -3.62 -12.69
CA ARG A 37 -0.27 -3.91 -13.58
C ARG A 37 -1.55 -4.07 -12.79
N ALA A 38 -1.49 -4.79 -11.65
CA ALA A 38 -2.65 -4.95 -10.77
C ALA A 38 -3.13 -3.61 -10.20
N TRP A 39 -2.20 -2.75 -9.78
CA TRP A 39 -2.53 -1.39 -9.34
C TRP A 39 -3.09 -0.53 -10.48
N GLU A 40 -2.52 -0.59 -11.69
CA GLU A 40 -3.01 0.11 -12.88
C GLU A 40 -4.47 -0.29 -13.18
N ALA A 41 -4.76 -1.60 -13.15
CA ALA A 41 -6.10 -2.12 -13.40
C ALA A 41 -7.14 -1.66 -12.35
N LEU A 42 -6.77 -1.58 -11.07
CA LEU A 42 -7.63 -0.99 -10.05
C LEU A 42 -7.83 0.51 -10.28
N MET A 43 -6.75 1.24 -10.50
CA MET A 43 -6.75 2.70 -10.57
C MET A 43 -7.49 3.24 -11.79
N GLN A 44 -7.46 2.53 -12.93
CA GLN A 44 -8.19 2.92 -14.16
C GLN A 44 -9.71 2.98 -13.98
N ARG A 45 -10.24 2.36 -12.92
CA ARG A 45 -11.67 2.31 -12.60
C ARG A 45 -12.11 3.34 -11.58
N ILE A 46 -11.18 4.11 -11.07
CA ILE A 46 -11.43 5.10 -10.01
C ILE A 46 -10.96 6.45 -10.54
N ALA A 47 -11.76 7.48 -10.32
CA ALA A 47 -11.37 8.85 -10.68
C ALA A 47 -10.06 9.24 -10.00
N ALA A 48 -9.18 9.93 -10.74
CA ALA A 48 -7.89 10.36 -10.21
C ALA A 48 -8.08 11.29 -8.99
N PRO A 49 -7.44 10.99 -7.86
CA PRO A 49 -7.52 11.84 -6.68
C PRO A 49 -6.60 13.05 -6.80
N ALA A 50 -6.82 14.06 -5.96
CA ALA A 50 -5.84 15.11 -5.75
C ALA A 50 -4.62 14.56 -4.97
N MET A 51 -4.89 13.77 -3.92
CA MET A 51 -3.84 13.16 -3.11
C MET A 51 -4.17 11.70 -2.78
N VAL A 52 -3.12 10.86 -2.69
CA VAL A 52 -3.24 9.46 -2.25
C VAL A 52 -2.21 9.14 -1.17
N VAL A 53 -2.65 8.48 -0.12
CA VAL A 53 -1.79 7.98 0.97
C VAL A 53 -1.49 6.49 0.74
N SER A 54 -0.20 6.12 0.83
CA SER A 54 0.25 4.75 0.58
C SER A 54 1.38 4.35 1.53
N ASP A 55 1.50 3.05 1.78
CA ASP A 55 2.64 2.44 2.48
C ASP A 55 3.96 2.50 1.67
N GLY A 56 3.89 2.88 0.37
CA GLY A 56 5.02 3.09 -0.52
C GLY A 56 5.49 1.86 -1.29
N GLY A 57 4.61 0.92 -1.53
CA GLY A 57 4.84 -0.23 -2.41
C GLY A 57 5.38 0.20 -3.78
N HIS A 58 6.40 -0.52 -4.28
CA HIS A 58 7.06 -0.15 -5.54
C HIS A 58 6.12 -0.27 -6.75
N GLY A 59 5.25 -1.29 -6.73
CA GLY A 59 4.24 -1.52 -7.77
C GLY A 59 3.25 -0.36 -7.86
N PHE A 60 2.72 0.08 -6.71
CA PHE A 60 1.81 1.21 -6.64
C PHE A 60 2.43 2.50 -7.20
N ARG A 61 3.64 2.84 -6.80
CA ARG A 61 4.31 4.06 -7.28
C ARG A 61 4.51 4.09 -8.79
N LYS A 62 4.79 2.93 -9.39
CA LYS A 62 4.94 2.81 -10.85
C LYS A 62 3.59 3.01 -11.55
N ALA A 63 2.53 2.42 -11.01
CA ALA A 63 1.15 2.59 -11.50
C ALA A 63 0.68 4.04 -11.36
N LEU A 64 0.93 4.68 -10.21
CA LEU A 64 0.56 6.07 -9.94
C LEU A 64 1.05 7.02 -11.03
N LYS A 65 2.33 6.92 -11.40
CA LYS A 65 2.91 7.77 -12.44
C LYS A 65 2.28 7.60 -13.82
N ARG A 66 1.68 6.43 -14.09
CA ARG A 66 1.07 6.12 -15.38
C ARG A 66 -0.41 6.47 -15.44
N VAL A 67 -1.15 6.15 -14.37
CA VAL A 67 -2.62 6.25 -14.35
C VAL A 67 -3.08 7.58 -13.76
N TRP A 68 -2.44 8.02 -12.67
CA TRP A 68 -2.78 9.27 -11.98
C TRP A 68 -1.58 10.24 -11.89
N PRO A 69 -1.01 10.67 -13.03
CA PRO A 69 0.25 11.44 -13.06
C PRO A 69 0.19 12.78 -12.32
N LYS A 70 -1.01 13.36 -12.17
CA LYS A 70 -1.23 14.62 -11.46
C LYS A 70 -1.47 14.42 -9.96
N ALA A 71 -1.82 13.22 -9.52
CA ALA A 71 -2.09 12.95 -8.12
C ALA A 71 -0.82 13.05 -7.27
N LYS A 72 -0.91 13.75 -6.16
CA LYS A 72 0.19 13.84 -5.20
C LYS A 72 0.23 12.60 -4.31
N LEU A 73 1.43 12.11 -4.04
CA LEU A 73 1.64 10.94 -3.19
C LEU A 73 2.08 11.38 -1.79
N GLN A 74 1.32 11.01 -0.77
CA GLN A 74 1.77 11.00 0.61
C GLN A 74 2.29 9.62 1.00
N ARG A 75 3.54 9.54 1.33
CA ARG A 75 4.14 8.35 1.93
C ARG A 75 3.74 8.27 3.40
N CYS A 76 3.07 7.21 3.82
CA CYS A 76 2.73 6.99 5.23
C CYS A 76 3.97 7.18 6.12
N THR A 77 3.95 8.18 7.00
CA THR A 77 5.07 8.50 7.91
C THR A 77 5.34 7.37 8.88
N PHE A 78 4.30 6.67 9.35
CA PHE A 78 4.44 5.50 10.21
C PHE A 78 5.20 4.36 9.51
N HIS A 79 4.89 4.07 8.24
CA HIS A 79 5.64 3.07 7.48
C HIS A 79 7.07 3.51 7.15
N ALA A 80 7.30 4.81 6.95
CA ALA A 80 8.65 5.34 6.80
C ALA A 80 9.48 5.13 8.09
N PHE A 81 8.89 5.40 9.25
CA PHE A 81 9.49 5.10 10.55
C PHE A 81 9.73 3.58 10.73
N LEU A 82 8.73 2.73 10.47
CA LEU A 82 8.87 1.28 10.58
C LEU A 82 9.99 0.72 9.69
N GLN A 83 10.19 1.29 8.51
CA GLN A 83 11.28 0.92 7.63
C GLN A 83 12.65 1.21 8.27
N VAL A 84 12.83 2.38 8.89
CA VAL A 84 14.06 2.71 9.64
C VAL A 84 14.20 1.76 10.84
N LYS A 85 13.16 1.57 11.62
CA LYS A 85 13.15 0.65 12.78
C LYS A 85 13.56 -0.77 12.39
N ARG A 86 13.20 -1.25 11.19
CA ARG A 86 13.64 -2.57 10.67
C ARG A 86 15.16 -2.65 10.49
N TYR A 87 15.79 -1.54 10.11
CA TYR A 87 17.22 -1.47 9.91
C TYR A 87 17.99 -1.18 11.20
N THR A 88 17.50 -0.28 12.06
CA THR A 88 18.16 0.10 13.32
C THR A 88 17.85 -0.84 14.48
N THR A 89 16.79 -1.68 14.36
CA THR A 89 16.12 -2.40 15.45
C THR A 89 15.30 -1.48 16.37
N GLY A 90 14.55 -2.05 17.32
CA GLY A 90 13.83 -1.26 18.33
C GLY A 90 14.73 -0.74 19.46
N ARG A 91 15.97 -1.27 19.57
CA ARG A 91 16.99 -0.89 20.56
C ARG A 91 18.35 -0.80 19.86
N PRO A 92 18.61 0.28 19.13
CA PRO A 92 19.90 0.46 18.47
C PRO A 92 21.03 0.59 19.50
N LYS A 93 22.19 0.01 19.19
CA LYS A 93 23.32 -0.01 20.11
C LYS A 93 24.36 1.08 19.85
N THR A 94 24.41 1.61 18.63
CA THR A 94 25.38 2.67 18.27
C THR A 94 24.76 4.04 18.41
N ILE A 95 25.56 5.06 18.74
CA ILE A 95 25.10 6.46 18.84
C ILE A 95 24.41 6.88 17.52
N ALA A 96 25.05 6.58 16.38
CA ALA A 96 24.48 6.86 15.05
C ALA A 96 23.12 6.18 14.84
N GLY A 97 22.99 4.93 15.29
CA GLY A 97 21.73 4.19 15.21
C GLY A 97 20.63 4.77 16.10
N ILE A 98 20.97 5.16 17.34
CA ILE A 98 20.04 5.78 18.28
C ILE A 98 19.51 7.10 17.73
N GLU A 99 20.42 7.96 17.29
CA GLU A 99 20.04 9.28 16.72
C GLU A 99 19.18 9.13 15.48
N LEU A 100 19.52 8.24 14.54
CA LEU A 100 18.71 8.02 13.33
C LEU A 100 17.33 7.45 13.66
N TYR A 101 17.24 6.56 14.64
CA TYR A 101 15.97 6.04 15.14
C TYR A 101 15.08 7.14 15.71
N MET A 102 15.65 8.06 16.50
CA MET A 102 14.91 9.19 17.05
C MET A 102 14.47 10.16 15.96
N ILE A 103 15.35 10.52 15.01
CA ILE A 103 14.97 11.33 13.84
C ILE A 103 13.79 10.69 13.09
N ALA A 104 13.84 9.38 12.85
CA ALA A 104 12.75 8.70 12.16
C ALA A 104 11.45 8.65 12.99
N LYS A 105 11.55 8.53 14.33
CA LYS A 105 10.40 8.56 15.22
C LYS A 105 9.70 9.92 15.23
N ASP A 106 10.47 10.99 15.15
CA ASP A 106 9.95 12.36 15.15
C ASP A 106 9.08 12.66 13.91
N LEU A 107 9.17 11.88 12.82
CA LEU A 107 8.23 11.96 11.69
C LEU A 107 6.77 11.84 12.10
N LEU A 108 6.48 11.18 13.21
CA LEU A 108 5.12 10.89 13.65
C LEU A 108 4.43 12.09 14.32
N ILE A 109 5.18 13.13 14.64
CA ILE A 109 4.68 14.30 15.37
C ILE A 109 4.84 15.62 14.62
N ILE A 110 5.33 15.60 13.39
CA ILE A 110 5.47 16.80 12.55
C ILE A 110 4.09 17.28 12.12
N LYS A 111 3.81 18.58 12.35
CA LYS A 111 2.51 19.19 12.10
C LYS A 111 2.57 20.40 11.16
N ASP A 112 3.75 20.97 10.92
CA ASP A 112 3.92 22.15 10.11
C ASP A 112 5.19 22.12 9.26
N LEU A 113 5.28 23.02 8.28
CA LEU A 113 6.42 23.13 7.36
C LEU A 113 7.72 23.50 8.07
N GLY A 114 7.67 24.29 9.15
CA GLY A 114 8.85 24.65 9.94
C GLY A 114 9.46 23.43 10.64
N GLN A 115 8.63 22.61 11.25
CA GLN A 115 9.04 21.34 11.85
C GLN A 115 9.59 20.38 10.78
N ALA A 116 8.97 20.31 9.60
CA ALA A 116 9.44 19.48 8.50
C ALA A 116 10.82 19.94 8.00
N ALA A 117 11.03 21.25 7.82
CA ALA A 117 12.32 21.82 7.43
C ALA A 117 13.41 21.52 8.46
N ASN A 118 13.11 21.71 9.75
CA ASN A 118 14.02 21.35 10.84
C ASN A 118 14.37 19.86 10.84
N TRP A 119 13.38 19.01 10.64
CA TRP A 119 13.57 17.56 10.55
C TRP A 119 14.52 17.18 9.40
N VAL A 120 14.34 17.77 8.20
CA VAL A 120 15.23 17.55 7.04
C VAL A 120 16.66 18.00 7.37
N THR A 121 16.82 19.16 8.00
CA THR A 121 18.12 19.68 8.44
C THR A 121 18.80 18.73 9.43
N ARG A 122 18.06 18.19 10.39
CA ARG A 122 18.57 17.20 11.34
C ARG A 122 19.04 15.92 10.65
N LEU A 123 18.32 15.44 9.64
CA LEU A 123 18.71 14.27 8.86
C LEU A 123 20.01 14.51 8.08
N ILE A 124 20.17 15.70 7.49
CA ILE A 124 21.39 16.10 6.79
C ILE A 124 22.57 16.20 7.77
N ASN A 125 22.39 16.88 8.90
CA ASN A 125 23.41 17.04 9.93
C ASN A 125 23.84 15.69 10.51
N TRP A 126 22.90 14.77 10.71
CA TRP A 126 23.21 13.40 11.12
C TRP A 126 24.15 12.72 10.12
N ARG A 127 23.88 12.85 8.82
CA ARG A 127 24.72 12.28 7.76
C ARG A 127 26.13 12.85 7.75
N ILE A 128 26.25 14.16 7.97
CA ILE A 128 27.54 14.85 8.04
C ILE A 128 28.30 14.41 9.30
N LYS A 129 27.65 14.44 10.47
CA LYS A 129 28.23 14.05 11.77
C LYS A 129 28.81 12.64 11.76
N HIS A 130 28.11 11.69 11.16
CA HIS A 130 28.49 10.27 11.16
C HIS A 130 29.21 9.83 9.88
N LYS A 131 29.69 10.75 9.04
CA LYS A 131 30.30 10.44 7.74
C LYS A 131 31.44 9.44 7.87
N THR A 132 32.38 9.65 8.78
CA THR A 132 33.54 8.78 9.00
C THR A 132 33.11 7.39 9.44
N PHE A 133 32.28 7.29 10.47
CA PHE A 133 31.71 6.04 10.96
C PHE A 133 31.00 5.24 9.85
N LEU A 134 30.19 5.91 9.04
CA LEU A 134 29.45 5.27 7.96
C LEU A 134 30.33 4.84 6.77
N SER A 135 31.54 5.37 6.67
CA SER A 135 32.50 5.00 5.62
C SER A 135 33.36 3.78 5.98
N GLU A 136 33.25 3.27 7.20
CA GLU A 136 33.97 2.06 7.62
C GLU A 136 33.57 0.86 6.77
N MET A 137 34.59 0.09 6.37
CA MET A 137 34.44 -1.06 5.48
C MET A 137 34.80 -2.36 6.22
N THR A 138 34.13 -3.44 5.87
CA THR A 138 34.44 -4.79 6.35
C THR A 138 34.46 -5.76 5.17
N ARG A 139 35.04 -6.94 5.36
CA ARG A 139 34.98 -8.03 4.37
C ARG A 139 33.92 -9.03 4.78
N ASP A 140 33.13 -9.49 3.82
CA ASP A 140 32.18 -10.59 4.03
C ASP A 140 32.91 -11.96 4.02
N GLU A 141 32.18 -13.04 4.25
CA GLU A 141 32.71 -14.42 4.29
C GLU A 141 33.39 -14.83 2.99
N LYS A 142 33.12 -14.14 1.86
CA LYS A 142 33.73 -14.35 0.54
C LYS A 142 34.91 -13.39 0.27
N GLY A 143 35.33 -12.64 1.30
CA GLY A 143 36.40 -11.64 1.20
C GLY A 143 36.03 -10.35 0.46
N LYS A 144 34.76 -10.17 0.04
CA LYS A 144 34.28 -8.97 -0.66
C LYS A 144 34.11 -7.81 0.30
N LEU A 145 34.66 -6.66 -0.07
CA LEU A 145 34.52 -5.40 0.66
C LEU A 145 33.07 -4.92 0.64
N ARG A 146 32.53 -4.58 1.82
CA ARG A 146 31.20 -3.98 1.99
C ARG A 146 31.19 -2.96 3.13
N PRO A 147 30.26 -1.99 3.13
CA PRO A 147 30.14 -1.08 4.26
C PRO A 147 29.83 -1.84 5.56
N MET A 148 30.58 -1.58 6.63
CA MET A 148 30.35 -2.17 7.95
C MET A 148 28.97 -1.81 8.48
N HIS A 149 28.51 -0.58 8.25
CA HIS A 149 27.25 -0.05 8.71
C HIS A 149 26.17 0.01 7.60
N GLU A 150 26.13 -1.02 6.73
CA GLU A 150 25.24 -1.09 5.58
C GLU A 150 23.75 -0.85 5.94
N ARG A 151 23.32 -1.37 7.09
CA ARG A 151 21.92 -1.22 7.56
C ARG A 151 21.59 0.24 7.84
N LEU A 152 22.46 0.98 8.53
CA LEU A 152 22.25 2.42 8.79
C LEU A 152 22.28 3.23 7.51
N LEU A 153 23.18 2.91 6.56
CA LEU A 153 23.21 3.51 5.24
C LEU A 153 21.89 3.28 4.48
N LYS A 154 21.33 2.07 4.53
CA LYS A 154 20.05 1.76 3.90
C LYS A 154 18.90 2.52 4.56
N ALA A 155 18.90 2.64 5.88
CA ALA A 155 17.90 3.41 6.62
C ALA A 155 17.90 4.89 6.23
N GLU A 156 19.06 5.53 6.30
CA GLU A 156 19.22 6.95 5.92
C GLU A 156 18.84 7.19 4.46
N ARG A 157 19.40 6.40 3.53
CA ARG A 157 19.10 6.52 2.10
C ARG A 157 17.61 6.36 1.79
N SER A 158 16.89 5.56 2.59
CA SER A 158 15.45 5.42 2.43
C SER A 158 14.72 6.72 2.77
N LEU A 159 15.06 7.39 3.85
CA LEU A 159 14.49 8.68 4.24
C LEU A 159 14.89 9.79 3.26
N ALA A 160 16.17 9.92 2.95
CA ALA A 160 16.68 10.91 2.01
C ALA A 160 16.05 10.79 0.62
N ARG A 161 15.73 9.57 0.19
CA ARG A 161 14.99 9.33 -1.05
C ARG A 161 13.56 9.87 -0.99
N LEU A 162 12.84 9.67 0.13
CA LEU A 162 11.47 10.15 0.30
C LEU A 162 11.42 11.69 0.31
N VAL A 163 12.39 12.34 0.95
CA VAL A 163 12.57 13.80 0.93
C VAL A 163 12.77 14.29 -0.51
N ARG A 164 13.75 13.72 -1.25
CA ARG A 164 14.03 14.11 -2.65
C ARG A 164 12.86 13.86 -3.60
N GLN A 165 11.95 12.97 -3.26
CA GLN A 165 10.77 12.67 -4.06
C GLN A 165 9.55 13.50 -3.67
N ASN A 166 9.68 14.40 -2.69
CA ASN A 166 8.59 15.22 -2.14
C ASN A 166 7.34 14.39 -1.81
N THR A 167 7.53 13.21 -1.15
CA THR A 167 6.43 12.31 -0.82
C THR A 167 6.20 12.16 0.67
N LEU A 168 7.03 12.79 1.50
CA LEU A 168 7.01 12.60 2.94
C LEU A 168 6.14 13.61 3.67
N PHE A 169 6.07 14.83 3.14
CA PHE A 169 5.38 15.97 3.75
C PHE A 169 4.29 16.56 2.85
N THR A 170 3.73 15.77 1.95
CA THR A 170 2.64 16.18 1.05
C THR A 170 1.40 16.62 1.82
N TYR A 171 1.16 16.06 3.00
CA TYR A 171 0.06 16.43 3.90
C TYR A 171 0.19 17.84 4.51
N LEU A 172 1.33 18.52 4.36
CA LEU A 172 1.56 19.89 4.79
C LEU A 172 1.41 20.89 3.64
N ASP A 173 1.03 20.43 2.45
CA ASP A 173 0.86 21.28 1.26
C ASP A 173 -0.47 22.05 1.35
N GLU A 174 -0.39 23.33 1.67
CA GLU A 174 -1.55 24.23 1.85
C GLU A 174 -2.41 24.36 0.59
N SER A 175 -1.87 24.05 -0.60
CA SER A 175 -2.65 24.09 -1.85
C SER A 175 -3.83 23.13 -1.89
N PHE A 176 -3.87 22.13 -1.00
CA PHE A 176 -5.00 21.21 -0.86
C PHE A 176 -6.07 21.70 0.12
N LEU A 177 -5.79 22.71 0.94
CA LEU A 177 -6.72 23.18 1.96
C LEU A 177 -7.86 24.03 1.36
N ASP A 178 -7.65 24.62 0.18
CA ASP A 178 -8.62 25.54 -0.43
C ASP A 178 -9.72 24.87 -1.26
N GLU A 179 -9.54 23.63 -1.75
CA GLU A 179 -10.42 23.04 -2.75
C GLU A 179 -11.28 21.85 -2.30
N SER A 180 -10.97 21.16 -1.20
CA SER A 180 -11.64 19.87 -0.93
C SER A 180 -11.89 19.51 0.54
N LEU A 181 -11.47 20.32 1.49
CA LEU A 181 -11.62 20.02 2.91
C LEU A 181 -12.55 21.03 3.57
N SER A 182 -13.44 20.55 4.42
CA SER A 182 -14.20 21.38 5.35
C SER A 182 -13.23 22.15 6.25
N TYR A 183 -13.52 23.38 6.56
CA TYR A 183 -12.69 24.26 7.40
C TYR A 183 -12.21 23.49 8.66
N GLY A 184 -10.88 23.23 8.76
CA GLY A 184 -10.25 22.63 9.93
C GLY A 184 -9.85 21.15 9.82
N GLU A 185 -10.03 20.49 8.68
CA GLU A 185 -9.56 19.11 8.49
C GLU A 185 -8.07 19.07 8.11
N GLU A 186 -7.27 18.40 8.94
CA GLU A 186 -5.85 18.15 8.65
C GLU A 186 -5.70 17.01 7.63
N LEU A 187 -4.85 17.23 6.62
CA LEU A 187 -4.49 16.15 5.69
C LEU A 187 -3.74 15.02 6.41
N PRO A 188 -4.04 13.76 6.12
CA PRO A 188 -3.47 12.63 6.83
C PRO A 188 -2.01 12.38 6.43
N SER A 189 -1.13 12.30 7.40
CA SER A 189 0.26 11.90 7.25
C SER A 189 0.45 10.37 7.21
N THR A 190 -0.57 9.61 7.62
CA THR A 190 -0.50 8.15 7.78
C THR A 190 -1.60 7.41 7.04
N ASN A 191 -1.39 6.13 6.80
CA ASN A 191 -2.37 5.21 6.22
C ASN A 191 -3.29 4.55 7.27
N ASN A 192 -3.30 5.08 8.51
CA ASN A 192 -4.04 4.48 9.62
C ASN A 192 -5.54 4.37 9.35
N ARG A 193 -6.11 5.27 8.53
CA ARG A 193 -7.55 5.23 8.20
C ARG A 193 -7.95 3.92 7.56
N ILE A 194 -7.19 3.45 6.57
CA ILE A 194 -7.45 2.15 5.92
C ILE A 194 -6.92 0.98 6.76
N GLU A 195 -5.73 1.09 7.32
CA GLU A 195 -5.08 -0.02 8.03
C GLU A 195 -5.72 -0.33 9.38
N GLY A 196 -6.04 0.71 10.17
CA GLY A 196 -6.72 0.61 11.47
C GLY A 196 -8.24 0.52 11.36
N GLY A 197 -8.82 0.97 10.25
CA GLY A 197 -10.25 0.94 9.96
C GLY A 197 -10.66 -0.32 9.19
N ILE A 198 -11.03 -0.12 7.93
CA ILE A 198 -11.58 -1.16 7.03
C ILE A 198 -10.69 -2.40 7.00
N ASN A 199 -9.40 -2.24 6.75
CA ASN A 199 -8.49 -3.37 6.60
C ASN A 199 -8.22 -4.13 7.90
N ALA A 200 -8.24 -3.45 9.06
CA ALA A 200 -8.04 -4.11 10.36
C ALA A 200 -9.16 -5.11 10.66
N GLN A 201 -10.38 -4.72 10.41
CA GLN A 201 -11.56 -5.57 10.63
C GLN A 201 -11.55 -6.77 9.68
N LEU A 202 -11.27 -6.54 8.39
CA LEU A 202 -11.13 -7.63 7.42
C LEU A 202 -9.99 -8.59 7.79
N ARG A 203 -8.83 -8.08 8.19
CA ARG A 203 -7.70 -8.91 8.66
C ARG A 203 -8.08 -9.73 9.90
N THR A 204 -8.82 -9.15 10.83
CA THR A 204 -9.30 -9.84 12.05
C THR A 204 -10.28 -10.95 11.69
N MET A 205 -11.25 -10.70 10.83
CA MET A 205 -12.20 -11.70 10.35
C MET A 205 -11.47 -12.87 9.65
N LEU A 206 -10.56 -12.58 8.73
CA LEU A 206 -9.77 -13.60 8.04
C LEU A 206 -8.84 -14.39 8.99
N ARG A 207 -8.39 -13.79 10.07
CA ARG A 207 -7.58 -14.44 11.11
C ARG A 207 -8.41 -15.38 11.97
N ASN A 208 -9.61 -14.97 12.33
CA ASN A 208 -10.52 -15.77 13.14
C ASN A 208 -11.00 -17.03 12.37
N HIS A 209 -11.05 -16.94 11.05
CA HIS A 209 -11.49 -18.04 10.16
C HIS A 209 -10.30 -18.66 9.38
N ARG A 210 -9.29 -19.16 10.09
CA ARG A 210 -8.02 -19.64 9.50
C ARG A 210 -8.18 -20.84 8.59
N VAL A 211 -9.19 -21.70 8.82
CA VAL A 211 -9.42 -22.94 8.07
C VAL A 211 -10.15 -22.74 6.74
N MET A 212 -10.58 -21.51 6.42
CA MET A 212 -11.20 -21.25 5.12
C MET A 212 -10.26 -21.53 3.96
N SER A 213 -10.80 -22.16 2.89
CA SER A 213 -10.09 -22.29 1.61
C SER A 213 -9.75 -20.90 1.04
N ILE A 214 -8.83 -20.86 0.08
CA ILE A 214 -8.43 -19.57 -0.53
C ILE A 214 -9.61 -18.91 -1.26
N GLU A 215 -10.46 -19.70 -1.93
CA GLU A 215 -11.65 -19.23 -2.64
C GLU A 215 -12.65 -18.59 -1.67
N ARG A 216 -12.88 -19.21 -0.51
CA ARG A 216 -13.74 -18.66 0.53
C ARG A 216 -13.17 -17.37 1.12
N ARG A 217 -11.86 -17.30 1.32
CA ARG A 217 -11.19 -16.06 1.77
C ARG A 217 -11.33 -14.92 0.76
N ILE A 218 -11.21 -15.21 -0.54
CA ILE A 218 -11.43 -14.24 -1.60
C ILE A 218 -12.87 -13.75 -1.57
N LYS A 219 -13.83 -14.68 -1.52
CA LYS A 219 -15.25 -14.36 -1.44
C LYS A 219 -15.58 -13.48 -0.23
N VAL A 220 -15.06 -13.82 0.94
CA VAL A 220 -15.20 -13.00 2.15
C VAL A 220 -14.62 -11.61 1.95
N GLY A 221 -13.42 -11.50 1.38
CA GLY A 221 -12.79 -10.20 1.11
C GLY A 221 -13.61 -9.34 0.13
N PHE A 222 -14.20 -9.96 -0.89
CA PHE A 222 -15.05 -9.27 -1.86
C PHE A 222 -16.35 -8.79 -1.23
N TRP A 223 -17.03 -9.64 -0.46
CA TRP A 223 -18.22 -9.25 0.27
C TRP A 223 -17.93 -8.14 1.28
N TRP A 224 -16.80 -8.25 1.98
CA TRP A 224 -16.36 -7.21 2.88
C TRP A 224 -16.22 -5.86 2.18
N CYS A 225 -15.46 -5.81 1.08
CA CYS A 225 -15.29 -4.59 0.30
C CYS A 225 -16.63 -4.05 -0.20
N TYR A 226 -17.49 -4.94 -0.70
CA TYR A 226 -18.79 -4.56 -1.23
C TYR A 226 -19.70 -3.90 -0.18
N PHE A 227 -19.80 -4.48 1.02
CA PHE A 227 -20.61 -3.90 2.09
C PHE A 227 -20.09 -2.56 2.62
N HIS A 228 -18.85 -2.22 2.30
CA HIS A 228 -18.25 -0.94 2.63
C HIS A 228 -18.25 0.05 1.47
N THR A 229 -18.95 -0.25 0.35
CA THR A 229 -19.18 0.73 -0.73
C THR A 229 -20.27 1.74 -0.32
N PRO A 230 -20.36 2.92 -0.98
CA PRO A 230 -21.35 3.94 -0.61
C PRO A 230 -22.81 3.49 -0.68
N LYS A 231 -23.14 2.55 -1.56
CA LYS A 231 -24.53 2.10 -1.82
C LYS A 231 -24.56 0.59 -2.08
N PRO A 232 -24.38 -0.25 -1.05
CA PRO A 232 -24.54 -1.69 -1.22
C PRO A 232 -26.01 -2.02 -1.46
N LEU A 233 -26.27 -3.05 -2.27
CA LEU A 233 -27.62 -3.58 -2.51
C LEU A 233 -28.25 -4.11 -1.21
N SER A 234 -29.57 -4.17 -1.16
CA SER A 234 -30.27 -4.82 -0.08
C SER A 234 -29.97 -6.32 0.02
N ALA A 235 -30.17 -6.93 1.18
CA ALA A 235 -29.91 -8.36 1.38
C ALA A 235 -30.66 -9.25 0.37
N SER A 236 -31.91 -8.89 0.02
CA SER A 236 -32.74 -9.63 -0.94
C SER A 236 -32.19 -9.53 -2.38
N GLU A 237 -31.65 -8.40 -2.77
CA GLU A 237 -31.03 -8.21 -4.08
C GLU A 237 -29.68 -8.90 -4.16
N ILE A 238 -28.89 -8.84 -3.08
CA ILE A 238 -27.60 -9.55 -2.97
C ILE A 238 -27.77 -11.05 -3.19
N LEU A 239 -28.77 -11.68 -2.58
CA LEU A 239 -29.03 -13.12 -2.73
C LEU A 239 -29.25 -13.53 -4.19
N LYS A 240 -29.79 -12.64 -5.04
CA LYS A 240 -29.99 -12.91 -6.47
C LYS A 240 -28.71 -12.88 -7.30
N VAL A 241 -27.73 -12.07 -6.88
CA VAL A 241 -26.50 -11.81 -7.65
C VAL A 241 -25.23 -12.37 -6.98
N MET A 242 -25.39 -13.07 -5.86
CA MET A 242 -24.28 -13.60 -5.04
C MET A 242 -23.42 -14.62 -5.82
N PRO A 243 -22.11 -14.39 -5.94
CA PRO A 243 -21.25 -15.38 -6.58
C PRO A 243 -21.16 -16.64 -5.74
N THR A 244 -21.27 -17.79 -6.40
CA THR A 244 -21.15 -19.10 -5.77
C THR A 244 -19.67 -19.51 -5.67
N ASP A 245 -19.34 -20.41 -4.73
CA ASP A 245 -17.99 -20.99 -4.65
C ASP A 245 -17.60 -21.68 -5.97
N LYS A 246 -18.60 -22.26 -6.67
CA LYS A 246 -18.40 -22.90 -7.97
C LYS A 246 -18.02 -21.89 -9.07
N SER A 247 -18.67 -20.72 -9.11
CA SER A 247 -18.33 -19.67 -10.09
C SER A 247 -16.94 -19.09 -9.82
N ILE A 248 -16.60 -18.81 -8.56
CA ILE A 248 -15.27 -18.37 -8.16
C ILE A 248 -14.20 -19.42 -8.51
N SER A 249 -14.42 -20.69 -8.22
CA SER A 249 -13.49 -21.77 -8.56
C SER A 249 -13.29 -21.94 -10.07
N LYS A 250 -14.36 -21.77 -10.86
CA LYS A 250 -14.29 -21.82 -12.33
C LYS A 250 -13.41 -20.69 -12.88
N LEU A 251 -13.63 -19.47 -12.38
CA LEU A 251 -12.83 -18.30 -12.74
C LEU A 251 -11.35 -18.50 -12.38
N TYR A 252 -11.09 -19.00 -11.20
CA TYR A 252 -9.77 -19.33 -10.72
C TYR A 252 -9.01 -20.32 -11.62
N LYS A 253 -9.70 -21.36 -12.08
CA LYS A 253 -9.12 -22.35 -13.00
C LYS A 253 -8.78 -21.71 -14.34
N ALA A 254 -9.72 -20.95 -14.92
CA ALA A 254 -9.50 -20.26 -16.19
C ALA A 254 -8.29 -19.33 -16.16
N MET A 255 -8.15 -18.52 -15.09
CA MET A 255 -7.00 -17.63 -14.91
C MET A 255 -5.66 -18.40 -14.80
N ASN A 256 -5.65 -19.52 -14.08
CA ASN A 256 -4.45 -20.35 -13.97
C ASN A 256 -4.07 -21.03 -15.29
N GLU A 257 -5.05 -21.46 -16.08
CA GLU A 257 -4.83 -22.03 -17.40
C GLU A 257 -4.27 -21.01 -18.37
N ARG A 258 -4.84 -19.81 -18.41
CA ARG A 258 -4.34 -18.70 -19.22
C ARG A 258 -2.91 -18.33 -18.85
N ALA A 259 -2.61 -18.18 -17.56
CA ALA A 259 -1.27 -17.87 -17.08
C ALA A 259 -0.22 -18.94 -17.47
N LYS A 260 -0.62 -20.22 -17.54
CA LYS A 260 0.23 -21.31 -18.05
C LYS A 260 0.51 -21.19 -19.54
N LEU A 261 -0.51 -20.86 -20.34
CA LEU A 261 -0.40 -20.69 -21.79
C LEU A 261 0.50 -19.50 -22.16
N GLU A 262 0.44 -18.43 -21.40
CA GLU A 262 1.27 -17.24 -21.60
C GLU A 262 2.72 -17.41 -21.13
N GLY A 263 3.09 -18.58 -20.59
CA GLY A 263 4.45 -18.84 -20.07
C GLY A 263 4.82 -17.94 -18.90
N SER A 264 3.85 -17.19 -18.37
CA SER A 264 4.02 -16.32 -17.23
C SER A 264 3.89 -17.14 -15.94
N ILE A 265 4.61 -16.77 -14.90
CA ILE A 265 4.26 -17.22 -13.54
C ILE A 265 2.81 -16.83 -13.33
N PRO A 266 1.90 -17.77 -12.94
CA PRO A 266 0.49 -17.48 -12.75
C PRO A 266 0.33 -16.23 -11.90
N THR A 267 0.10 -15.12 -12.54
CA THR A 267 -0.22 -13.86 -11.89
C THR A 267 -1.74 -13.84 -11.83
N TRP A 268 -2.25 -13.84 -10.62
CA TRP A 268 -3.63 -13.51 -10.37
C TRP A 268 -3.81 -12.04 -10.69
N GLY A 269 -3.72 -11.63 -11.90
CA GLY A 269 -3.51 -10.24 -12.20
C GLY A 269 -4.46 -9.64 -13.19
N ASP A 270 -5.35 -10.47 -13.68
CA ASP A 270 -6.34 -9.98 -14.60
C ASP A 270 -7.66 -9.93 -13.85
N ALA A 271 -8.01 -8.76 -13.53
CA ALA A 271 -9.23 -8.17 -13.03
C ALA A 271 -10.45 -9.06 -12.78
N ILE A 272 -10.59 -9.58 -11.57
CA ILE A 272 -11.93 -9.87 -11.08
C ILE A 272 -12.48 -8.58 -10.48
N VAL A 273 -13.36 -7.91 -11.20
CA VAL A 273 -14.11 -6.77 -10.68
C VAL A 273 -15.42 -7.28 -10.11
N TRP A 274 -15.86 -6.70 -9.02
CA TRP A 274 -17.09 -7.16 -8.35
C TRP A 274 -18.31 -7.20 -9.28
N HIS A 275 -18.52 -6.20 -10.13
CA HIS A 275 -19.65 -6.19 -11.05
C HIS A 275 -19.58 -7.30 -12.11
N GLU A 276 -18.38 -7.77 -12.46
CA GLU A 276 -18.18 -8.90 -13.36
C GLU A 276 -18.59 -10.23 -12.70
N LEU A 277 -18.44 -10.34 -11.38
CA LEU A 277 -18.96 -11.46 -10.59
C LEU A 277 -20.49 -11.44 -10.49
N HIS A 278 -21.13 -10.29 -10.67
CA HIS A 278 -22.57 -10.11 -10.54
C HIS A 278 -23.34 -10.27 -11.86
N THR A 279 -22.70 -10.07 -13.00
CA THR A 279 -23.43 -9.80 -14.24
C THR A 279 -23.79 -11.03 -15.07
N SER A 280 -23.40 -12.23 -14.67
CA SER A 280 -23.79 -13.37 -15.50
C SER A 280 -23.80 -14.71 -14.80
N ASN A 281 -24.80 -15.51 -15.09
CA ASN A 281 -24.77 -16.97 -14.94
C ASN A 281 -23.70 -17.63 -15.84
N SER A 282 -23.11 -16.91 -16.77
CA SER A 282 -21.99 -17.28 -17.60
C SER A 282 -21.04 -16.08 -17.71
N TYR A 283 -19.85 -16.20 -17.14
CA TYR A 283 -18.77 -15.25 -17.38
C TYR A 283 -18.45 -15.26 -18.86
N PRO A 284 -18.55 -14.15 -19.55
CA PRO A 284 -18.06 -14.07 -20.93
C PRO A 284 -16.54 -14.21 -20.88
N ILE A 285 -16.05 -15.32 -21.47
CA ILE A 285 -14.61 -15.63 -21.60
C ILE A 285 -13.88 -14.52 -22.40
N TYR A 286 -14.61 -13.70 -23.12
CA TYR A 286 -14.14 -12.64 -24.02
C TYR A 286 -13.93 -11.26 -23.36
N LEU A 287 -14.17 -11.08 -22.08
CA LEU A 287 -13.77 -9.85 -21.38
C LEU A 287 -12.26 -9.80 -21.07
N TRP A 288 -11.51 -10.77 -21.60
CA TRP A 288 -10.12 -10.97 -21.32
C TRP A 288 -9.20 -10.93 -22.55
N ASP A 289 -9.77 -10.63 -23.75
CA ASP A 289 -9.02 -10.41 -24.98
C ASP A 289 -8.38 -9.02 -25.04
#